data_566596a3e49ce032ae1f6757de038479
#
_entry.id   566596a3e49ce032ae1f6757de038479
#
_cell.length_a   1.000
_cell.length_b   1.000
_cell.length_c   1.000
_cell.angle_alpha   90.00
_cell.angle_beta   90.00
_cell.angle_gamma   90.00
#
_symmetry.space_group_name_H-M   'P 1'
#
loop_
_entity.id
_entity.type
_entity.pdbx_description
1 polymer ?
#
loop_
_entity_poly.entity_id
_entity_poly.type
_entity_poly.pdbx_seq_one_letter_code
_entity_poly.pdbx_strand_id
1 'polypeptide(L)'
;MAPRTSPRERLLDATITSLRRHGVHGTGIADLLHDSGTARQSIYQHFPGGKAELVAAATRRAGDVIVRTDGPGDPHAHLDRRIDWWVDQLRRHDFALGCPVAAAALAGSEFPEVVDAAAEVFATWTRAFADRLVAAGAEPEAATAFARFQISAIEGAIMTARALRTVQPLEDLRTHLHRLVDDLLPH
;
A
#
# COMPACT_ATOMS: atom_id res chain seq x y z
N MET A 1 22.02 -20.45 7.11
CA MET A 1 21.80 -20.26 5.67
C MET A 1 20.39 -19.71 5.51
N ALA A 2 20.22 -18.46 5.10
CA ALA A 2 18.89 -17.88 4.89
C ALA A 2 18.14 -18.69 3.81
N PRO A 3 16.82 -18.95 3.98
CA PRO A 3 16.05 -19.67 2.99
C PRO A 3 16.10 -18.91 1.66
N ARG A 4 16.41 -19.62 0.58
CA ARG A 4 16.44 -19.01 -0.77
C ARG A 4 15.01 -18.62 -1.14
N THR A 5 14.77 -17.32 -1.36
CA THR A 5 13.49 -16.80 -1.82
C THR A 5 13.04 -17.51 -3.09
N SER A 6 11.81 -18.01 -3.12
CA SER A 6 11.28 -18.76 -4.26
C SER A 6 11.18 -17.88 -5.52
N PRO A 7 11.19 -18.44 -6.74
CA PRO A 7 10.98 -17.67 -7.97
C PRO A 7 9.68 -16.86 -7.94
N ARG A 8 8.62 -17.42 -7.37
CA ARG A 8 7.34 -16.73 -7.20
C ARG A 8 7.46 -15.50 -6.32
N GLU A 9 8.15 -15.60 -5.19
CA GLU A 9 8.36 -14.47 -4.28
C GLU A 9 9.22 -13.38 -4.92
N ARG A 10 10.30 -13.75 -5.61
CA ARG A 10 11.14 -12.77 -6.33
C ARG A 10 10.36 -12.02 -7.41
N LEU A 11 9.49 -12.70 -8.16
CA LEU A 11 8.60 -12.06 -9.14
C LEU A 11 7.65 -11.07 -8.45
N LEU A 12 7.04 -11.45 -7.34
CA LEU A 12 6.15 -10.55 -6.58
C LEU A 12 6.90 -9.32 -6.06
N ASP A 13 8.09 -9.48 -5.49
CA ASP A 13 8.88 -8.38 -4.94
C ASP A 13 9.37 -7.42 -6.04
N ALA A 14 9.83 -7.94 -7.18
CA ALA A 14 10.17 -7.14 -8.36
C ALA A 14 8.96 -6.37 -8.89
N THR A 15 7.79 -7.03 -8.94
CA THR A 15 6.54 -6.41 -9.39
C THR A 15 6.09 -5.29 -8.44
N ILE A 16 6.13 -5.50 -7.12
CA ILE A 16 5.83 -4.45 -6.13
C ILE A 16 6.74 -3.24 -6.35
N THR A 17 8.04 -3.45 -6.53
CA THR A 17 9.00 -2.37 -6.76
C THR A 17 8.70 -1.62 -8.06
N SER A 18 8.39 -2.32 -9.15
CA SER A 18 8.03 -1.73 -10.42
C SER A 18 6.73 -0.92 -10.34
N LEU A 19 5.69 -1.46 -9.69
CA LEU A 19 4.42 -0.75 -9.46
C LEU A 19 4.63 0.57 -8.71
N ARG A 20 5.44 0.54 -7.67
CA ARG A 20 5.76 1.73 -6.87
C ARG A 20 6.45 2.82 -7.69
N ARG A 21 7.25 2.44 -8.67
CA ARG A 21 8.06 3.35 -9.48
C ARG A 21 7.36 3.81 -10.76
N HIS A 22 6.74 2.88 -11.48
CA HIS A 22 6.29 3.08 -12.85
C HIS A 22 4.78 2.90 -13.05
N GLY A 23 4.06 2.44 -12.02
CA GLY A 23 2.65 2.06 -12.14
C GLY A 23 2.46 0.79 -12.98
N VAL A 24 1.19 0.42 -13.22
CA VAL A 24 0.83 -0.83 -13.92
C VAL A 24 1.26 -0.79 -15.39
N HIS A 25 1.02 0.32 -16.08
CA HIS A 25 1.35 0.45 -17.50
C HIS A 25 2.86 0.44 -17.74
N GLY A 26 3.63 1.09 -16.85
CA GLY A 26 5.10 1.11 -16.92
C GLY A 26 5.78 -0.16 -16.43
N THR A 27 5.05 -1.14 -15.91
CA THR A 27 5.58 -2.43 -15.47
C THR A 27 5.69 -3.39 -16.64
N GLY A 28 6.92 -3.57 -17.17
CA GLY A 28 7.21 -4.46 -18.30
C GLY A 28 7.58 -5.89 -17.86
N ILE A 29 7.12 -6.93 -18.59
CA ILE A 29 7.49 -8.33 -18.28
C ILE A 29 9.01 -8.53 -18.38
N ALA A 30 9.68 -7.92 -19.38
CA ALA A 30 11.11 -8.07 -19.57
C ALA A 30 11.90 -7.52 -18.36
N ASP A 31 11.50 -6.36 -17.84
CA ASP A 31 12.12 -5.74 -16.68
C ASP A 31 11.90 -6.59 -15.41
N LEU A 32 10.68 -7.12 -15.24
CA LEU A 32 10.36 -8.00 -14.10
C LEU A 32 11.21 -9.28 -14.12
N LEU A 33 11.45 -9.87 -15.29
CA LEU A 33 12.33 -11.04 -15.42
C LEU A 33 13.77 -10.70 -15.09
N HIS A 34 14.26 -9.57 -15.56
CA HIS A 34 15.60 -9.09 -15.26
C HIS A 34 15.78 -8.86 -13.77
N ASP A 35 14.89 -8.08 -13.16
CA ASP A 35 14.99 -7.65 -11.75
C ASP A 35 14.78 -8.83 -10.76
N SER A 36 13.92 -9.78 -11.11
CA SER A 36 13.67 -10.96 -10.29
C SER A 36 14.72 -12.08 -10.49
N GLY A 37 15.52 -12.00 -11.54
CA GLY A 37 16.45 -13.07 -11.95
C GLY A 37 15.72 -14.38 -12.25
N THR A 38 14.52 -14.31 -12.86
CA THR A 38 13.72 -15.49 -13.20
C THR A 38 13.59 -15.67 -14.71
N ALA A 39 13.34 -16.92 -15.14
CA ALA A 39 13.07 -17.20 -16.55
C ALA A 39 11.62 -16.86 -16.92
N ARG A 40 11.37 -16.53 -18.19
CA ARG A 40 10.02 -16.18 -18.69
C ARG A 40 8.97 -17.28 -18.40
N GLN A 41 9.37 -18.53 -18.47
CA GLN A 41 8.51 -19.66 -18.16
C GLN A 41 8.00 -19.64 -16.70
N SER A 42 8.78 -19.09 -15.76
CA SER A 42 8.37 -18.97 -14.35
C SER A 42 7.12 -18.09 -14.16
N ILE A 43 6.92 -17.07 -15.00
CA ILE A 43 5.70 -16.25 -14.91
C ILE A 43 4.48 -17.14 -15.17
N TYR A 44 4.44 -17.84 -16.31
CA TYR A 44 3.29 -18.64 -16.70
C TYR A 44 3.10 -19.91 -15.83
N GLN A 45 4.18 -20.40 -15.20
CA GLN A 45 4.08 -21.48 -14.20
C GLN A 45 3.42 -21.03 -12.90
N HIS A 46 3.69 -19.82 -12.44
CA HIS A 46 3.19 -19.31 -11.16
C HIS A 46 1.97 -18.39 -11.30
N PHE A 47 1.79 -17.80 -12.48
CA PHE A 47 0.74 -16.86 -12.81
C PHE A 47 0.24 -17.15 -14.23
N PRO A 48 -0.63 -18.18 -14.42
CA PRO A 48 -1.12 -18.58 -15.73
C PRO A 48 -1.83 -17.47 -16.51
N GLY A 49 -2.52 -16.54 -15.81
CA GLY A 49 -3.13 -15.33 -16.37
C GLY A 49 -2.13 -14.23 -16.74
N GLY A 50 -0.82 -14.51 -16.62
CA GLY A 50 0.24 -13.62 -17.07
C GLY A 50 0.43 -12.36 -16.21
N LYS A 51 0.68 -11.22 -16.89
CA LYS A 51 1.00 -9.95 -16.21
C LYS A 51 -0.09 -9.49 -15.26
N ALA A 52 -1.34 -9.58 -15.66
CA ALA A 52 -2.44 -9.04 -14.86
C ALA A 52 -2.62 -9.83 -13.55
N GLU A 53 -2.56 -11.16 -13.59
CA GLU A 53 -2.59 -12.01 -12.40
C GLU A 53 -1.38 -11.76 -11.49
N LEU A 54 -0.17 -11.63 -12.06
CA LEU A 54 1.04 -11.32 -11.29
C LEU A 54 0.92 -9.97 -10.58
N VAL A 55 0.44 -8.94 -11.28
CA VAL A 55 0.25 -7.60 -10.71
C VAL A 55 -0.82 -7.61 -9.63
N ALA A 56 -1.96 -8.27 -9.84
CA ALA A 56 -3.01 -8.41 -8.83
C ALA A 56 -2.49 -9.14 -7.57
N ALA A 57 -1.74 -10.23 -7.75
CA ALA A 57 -1.13 -10.96 -6.63
C ALA A 57 -0.08 -10.10 -5.88
N ALA A 58 0.73 -9.32 -6.61
CA ALA A 58 1.70 -8.40 -6.02
C ALA A 58 1.01 -7.27 -5.23
N THR A 59 -0.13 -6.77 -5.73
CA THR A 59 -0.94 -5.75 -5.05
C THR A 59 -1.49 -6.28 -3.73
N ARG A 60 -2.07 -7.49 -3.71
CA ARG A 60 -2.54 -8.13 -2.46
C ARG A 60 -1.40 -8.35 -1.47
N ARG A 61 -0.25 -8.89 -1.95
CA ARG A 61 0.94 -9.10 -1.09
C ARG A 61 1.44 -7.79 -0.48
N ALA A 62 1.45 -6.70 -1.23
CA ALA A 62 1.84 -5.39 -0.72
C ALA A 62 0.86 -4.90 0.36
N GLY A 63 -0.44 -5.13 0.17
CA GLY A 63 -1.47 -4.82 1.16
C GLY A 63 -1.30 -5.58 2.48
N ASP A 64 -0.99 -6.86 2.40
CA ASP A 64 -0.78 -7.73 3.57
C ASP A 64 0.42 -7.29 4.43
N VAL A 65 1.48 -6.76 3.82
CA VAL A 65 2.65 -6.26 4.57
C VAL A 65 2.24 -5.13 5.49
N ILE A 66 1.43 -4.21 5.00
CA ILE A 66 0.94 -3.07 5.78
C ILE A 66 0.09 -3.53 6.97
N VAL A 67 -0.86 -4.44 6.77
CA VAL A 67 -1.72 -4.96 7.85
C VAL A 67 -0.90 -5.69 8.93
N ARG A 68 0.10 -6.48 8.52
CA ARG A 68 0.95 -7.22 9.48
C ARG A 68 1.85 -6.34 10.33
N THR A 69 2.26 -5.18 9.82
CA THR A 69 3.08 -4.22 10.57
C THR A 69 2.28 -3.36 11.53
N ASP A 70 0.96 -3.37 11.37
CA ASP A 70 0.05 -2.50 12.11
C ASP A 70 -0.32 -2.99 13.51
N GLY A 71 0.11 -4.09 14.03
CA GLY A 71 -0.09 -4.61 15.39
C GLY A 71 -1.28 -4.06 16.20
N PRO A 72 -1.75 -4.69 17.28
CA PRO A 72 -2.77 -4.13 18.17
C PRO A 72 -2.24 -2.86 18.84
N GLY A 73 -3.12 -1.90 19.18
CA GLY A 73 -2.71 -0.72 19.93
C GLY A 73 -3.54 0.51 19.63
N ASP A 74 -3.15 1.57 20.29
CA ASP A 74 -3.74 2.89 20.23
C ASP A 74 -3.82 3.45 18.79
N PRO A 75 -4.95 4.06 18.39
CA PRO A 75 -5.13 4.67 17.07
C PRO A 75 -4.07 5.71 16.71
N HIS A 76 -3.64 6.55 17.66
CA HIS A 76 -2.59 7.56 17.44
C HIS A 76 -1.25 6.91 17.11
N ALA A 77 -0.83 5.94 17.92
CA ALA A 77 0.41 5.21 17.67
C ALA A 77 0.38 4.44 16.33
N HIS A 78 -0.79 3.98 15.89
CA HIS A 78 -0.95 3.39 14.57
C HIS A 78 -0.73 4.41 13.43
N LEU A 79 -1.32 5.59 13.54
CA LEU A 79 -1.13 6.68 12.58
C LEU A 79 0.34 7.09 12.49
N ASP A 80 0.99 7.25 13.65
CA ASP A 80 2.41 7.61 13.70
C ASP A 80 3.28 6.58 13.00
N ARG A 81 3.13 5.29 13.33
CA ARG A 81 3.89 4.22 12.67
C ARG A 81 3.70 4.21 11.15
N ARG A 82 2.46 4.42 10.69
CA ARG A 82 2.14 4.46 9.26
C ARG A 82 2.81 5.64 8.56
N ILE A 83 2.73 6.83 9.14
CA ILE A 83 3.31 8.04 8.58
C ILE A 83 4.84 7.96 8.64
N ASP A 84 5.43 7.52 9.77
CA ASP A 84 6.87 7.34 9.91
C ASP A 84 7.43 6.36 8.89
N TRP A 85 6.73 5.24 8.66
CA TRP A 85 7.11 4.28 7.63
C TRP A 85 7.14 4.93 6.24
N TRP A 86 6.14 5.74 5.88
CA TRP A 86 6.10 6.41 4.59
C TRP A 86 7.17 7.49 4.46
N VAL A 87 7.40 8.29 5.52
CA VAL A 87 8.47 9.28 5.57
C VAL A 87 9.83 8.63 5.34
N ASP A 88 10.10 7.51 6.01
CA ASP A 88 11.31 6.72 5.83
C ASP A 88 11.44 6.16 4.41
N GLN A 89 10.36 5.56 3.87
CA GLN A 89 10.35 5.03 2.51
C GLN A 89 10.62 6.10 1.44
N LEU A 90 10.02 7.28 1.56
CA LEU A 90 10.21 8.37 0.62
C LEU A 90 11.66 8.88 0.65
N ARG A 91 12.22 9.08 1.85
CA ARG A 91 13.61 9.52 2.01
C ARG A 91 14.61 8.50 1.49
N ARG A 92 14.48 7.22 1.88
CA ARG A 92 15.40 6.14 1.45
C ARG A 92 15.45 5.95 -0.05
N HIS A 93 14.35 6.19 -0.74
CA HIS A 93 14.24 5.99 -2.19
C HIS A 93 14.20 7.29 -2.98
N ASP A 94 14.65 8.40 -2.37
CA ASP A 94 14.72 9.71 -3.04
C ASP A 94 13.40 10.10 -3.72
N PHE A 95 12.27 9.85 -3.04
CA PHE A 95 10.90 10.10 -3.50
C PHE A 95 10.48 9.36 -4.78
N ALA A 96 11.27 8.39 -5.24
CA ALA A 96 10.99 7.64 -6.47
C ALA A 96 9.87 6.61 -6.33
N LEU A 97 9.58 6.12 -5.10
CA LEU A 97 8.64 5.03 -4.86
C LEU A 97 7.35 5.52 -4.20
N GLY A 98 6.20 5.22 -4.80
CA GLY A 98 4.87 5.49 -4.24
C GLY A 98 4.18 4.25 -3.65
N CYS A 99 2.87 4.36 -3.44
CA CYS A 99 2.05 3.23 -3.00
C CYS A 99 1.74 2.29 -4.18
N PRO A 100 2.05 0.99 -4.08
CA PRO A 100 1.75 0.04 -5.15
C PRO A 100 0.24 -0.24 -5.28
N VAL A 101 -0.52 -0.12 -4.18
CA VAL A 101 -1.98 -0.32 -4.17
C VAL A 101 -2.69 0.84 -4.87
N ALA A 102 -2.28 2.09 -4.57
CA ALA A 102 -2.79 3.25 -5.30
C ALA A 102 -2.44 3.19 -6.80
N ALA A 103 -1.23 2.74 -7.15
CA ALA A 103 -0.85 2.52 -8.54
C ALA A 103 -1.72 1.47 -9.23
N ALA A 104 -2.07 0.39 -8.53
CA ALA A 104 -2.98 -0.66 -9.02
C ALA A 104 -4.41 -0.14 -9.21
N ALA A 105 -4.92 0.70 -8.28
CA ALA A 105 -6.24 1.30 -8.41
C ALA A 105 -6.38 2.21 -9.65
N LEU A 106 -5.28 2.74 -10.15
CA LEU A 106 -5.22 3.59 -11.35
C LEU A 106 -4.92 2.79 -12.64
N ALA A 107 -5.00 1.46 -12.62
CA ALA A 107 -4.69 0.61 -13.77
C ALA A 107 -5.67 0.77 -14.94
N GLY A 108 -6.87 1.31 -14.69
CA GLY A 108 -7.89 1.51 -15.72
C GLY A 108 -8.61 0.21 -16.13
N SER A 109 -9.49 0.35 -17.11
CA SER A 109 -10.37 -0.75 -17.58
C SER A 109 -9.64 -1.88 -18.31
N GLU A 110 -8.37 -1.68 -18.65
CA GLU A 110 -7.55 -2.73 -19.30
C GLU A 110 -7.11 -3.83 -18.33
N PHE A 111 -7.13 -3.56 -17.03
CA PHE A 111 -6.70 -4.49 -15.98
C PHE A 111 -7.73 -4.56 -14.83
N PRO A 112 -8.97 -5.04 -15.09
CA PRO A 112 -10.03 -5.03 -14.09
C PRO A 112 -9.66 -5.83 -12.83
N GLU A 113 -9.01 -7.00 -12.98
CA GLU A 113 -8.57 -7.81 -11.86
C GLU A 113 -7.49 -7.14 -10.98
N VAL A 114 -6.73 -6.20 -11.52
CA VAL A 114 -5.76 -5.40 -10.78
C VAL A 114 -6.47 -4.33 -9.96
N VAL A 115 -7.48 -3.68 -10.54
CA VAL A 115 -8.34 -2.71 -9.84
C VAL A 115 -9.12 -3.40 -8.72
N ASP A 116 -9.68 -4.59 -8.99
CA ASP A 116 -10.38 -5.39 -7.98
C ASP A 116 -9.45 -5.76 -6.81
N ALA A 117 -8.21 -6.17 -7.09
CA ALA A 117 -7.22 -6.46 -6.06
C ALA A 117 -6.91 -5.22 -5.20
N ALA A 118 -6.82 -4.03 -5.80
CA ALA A 118 -6.64 -2.79 -5.06
C ALA A 118 -7.85 -2.46 -4.17
N ALA A 119 -9.08 -2.65 -4.70
CA ALA A 119 -10.32 -2.44 -3.95
C ALA A 119 -10.41 -3.38 -2.73
N GLU A 120 -10.08 -4.67 -2.90
CA GLU A 120 -10.00 -5.64 -1.80
C GLU A 120 -9.04 -5.20 -0.69
N VAL A 121 -7.85 -4.71 -1.08
CA VAL A 121 -6.84 -4.23 -0.14
C VAL A 121 -7.32 -2.99 0.61
N PHE A 122 -7.85 -1.98 -0.10
CA PHE A 122 -8.39 -0.78 0.55
C PHE A 122 -9.56 -1.10 1.49
N ALA A 123 -10.44 -2.03 1.11
CA ALA A 123 -11.52 -2.49 2.00
C ALA A 123 -10.97 -3.18 3.25
N THR A 124 -9.91 -3.95 3.12
CA THR A 124 -9.25 -4.62 4.24
C THR A 124 -8.59 -3.63 5.19
N TRP A 125 -7.88 -2.64 4.67
CA TRP A 125 -7.29 -1.57 5.48
C TRP A 125 -8.33 -0.72 6.19
N THR A 126 -9.43 -0.39 5.48
CA THR A 126 -10.56 0.35 6.07
C THR A 126 -11.13 -0.38 7.27
N ARG A 127 -11.43 -1.68 7.14
CA ARG A 127 -11.96 -2.49 8.24
C ARG A 127 -10.98 -2.56 9.39
N ALA A 128 -9.72 -2.91 9.13
CA ALA A 128 -8.72 -3.08 10.18
C ALA A 128 -8.51 -1.80 11.00
N PHE A 129 -8.58 -0.63 10.37
CA PHE A 129 -8.44 0.64 11.09
C PHE A 129 -9.75 1.05 11.79
N ALA A 130 -10.91 0.84 11.16
CA ALA A 130 -12.21 1.08 11.80
C ALA A 130 -12.39 0.22 13.05
N ASP A 131 -12.06 -1.07 12.99
CA ASP A 131 -12.14 -1.99 14.14
C ASP A 131 -11.27 -1.50 15.31
N ARG A 132 -10.11 -0.92 15.03
CA ARG A 132 -9.22 -0.33 16.03
C ARG A 132 -9.85 0.90 16.70
N LEU A 133 -10.46 1.78 15.92
CA LEU A 133 -11.16 2.97 16.43
C LEU A 133 -12.37 2.57 17.29
N VAL A 134 -13.15 1.59 16.85
CA VAL A 134 -14.27 1.04 17.61
C VAL A 134 -13.78 0.43 18.92
N ALA A 135 -12.69 -0.32 18.90
CA ALA A 135 -12.09 -0.86 20.12
C ALA A 135 -11.59 0.23 21.09
N ALA A 136 -11.27 1.42 20.57
CA ALA A 136 -10.90 2.60 21.36
C ALA A 136 -12.13 3.43 21.81
N GLY A 137 -13.35 3.03 21.44
CA GLY A 137 -14.60 3.67 21.89
C GLY A 137 -15.31 4.53 20.84
N ALA A 138 -14.80 4.59 19.60
CA ALA A 138 -15.47 5.33 18.55
C ALA A 138 -16.78 4.65 18.10
N GLU A 139 -17.72 5.46 17.64
CA GLU A 139 -18.95 4.98 17.03
C GLU A 139 -18.65 4.27 15.70
N PRO A 140 -19.22 3.07 15.40
CA PRO A 140 -18.83 2.25 14.24
C PRO A 140 -18.96 2.94 12.87
N GLU A 141 -20.00 3.72 12.66
CA GLU A 141 -20.22 4.43 11.39
C GLU A 141 -19.17 5.53 11.20
N ALA A 142 -18.94 6.33 12.25
CA ALA A 142 -17.95 7.39 12.28
C ALA A 142 -16.51 6.82 12.12
N ALA A 143 -16.19 5.73 12.81
CA ALA A 143 -14.92 5.00 12.68
C ALA A 143 -14.67 4.53 11.24
N THR A 144 -15.69 3.97 10.58
CA THR A 144 -15.59 3.52 9.19
C THR A 144 -15.40 4.69 8.22
N ALA A 145 -16.13 5.79 8.42
CA ALA A 145 -16.01 7.00 7.60
C ALA A 145 -14.61 7.61 7.74
N PHE A 146 -14.10 7.72 8.97
CA PHE A 146 -12.76 8.23 9.23
C PHE A 146 -11.67 7.31 8.66
N ALA A 147 -11.82 5.99 8.75
CA ALA A 147 -10.87 5.04 8.17
C ALA A 147 -10.73 5.21 6.65
N ARG A 148 -11.83 5.42 5.92
CA ARG A 148 -11.80 5.74 4.48
C ARG A 148 -11.12 7.09 4.21
N PHE A 149 -11.47 8.10 4.98
CA PHE A 149 -10.87 9.44 4.85
C PHE A 149 -9.35 9.39 5.08
N GLN A 150 -8.90 8.75 6.14
CA GLN A 150 -7.48 8.64 6.49
C GLN A 150 -6.66 7.95 5.38
N ILE A 151 -7.17 6.86 4.79
CA ILE A 151 -6.50 6.18 3.67
C ILE A 151 -6.37 7.14 2.48
N SER A 152 -7.46 7.82 2.10
CA SER A 152 -7.46 8.77 0.98
C SER A 152 -6.50 9.93 1.21
N ALA A 153 -6.45 10.46 2.44
CA ALA A 153 -5.58 11.56 2.82
C ALA A 153 -4.08 11.16 2.80
N ILE A 154 -3.74 9.96 3.30
CA ILE A 154 -2.37 9.45 3.26
C ILE A 154 -1.91 9.21 1.81
N GLU A 155 -2.74 8.61 0.95
CA GLU A 155 -2.38 8.40 -0.46
C GLU A 155 -2.18 9.73 -1.20
N GLY A 156 -3.02 10.72 -0.93
CA GLY A 156 -2.85 12.09 -1.44
C GLY A 156 -1.56 12.74 -0.95
N ALA A 157 -1.23 12.60 0.33
CA ALA A 157 0.00 13.14 0.91
C ALA A 157 1.25 12.47 0.35
N ILE A 158 1.24 11.14 0.11
CA ILE A 158 2.33 10.41 -0.55
C ILE A 158 2.55 10.95 -1.96
N MET A 159 1.47 11.11 -2.74
CA MET A 159 1.55 11.62 -4.11
C MET A 159 2.14 13.04 -4.14
N THR A 160 1.66 13.92 -3.27
CA THR A 160 2.12 15.31 -3.17
C THR A 160 3.58 15.38 -2.68
N ALA A 161 3.95 14.59 -1.68
CA ALA A 161 5.31 14.50 -1.16
C ALA A 161 6.31 14.05 -2.24
N ARG A 162 5.93 13.10 -3.08
CA ARG A 162 6.75 12.66 -4.22
C ARG A 162 6.95 13.78 -5.24
N ALA A 163 5.89 14.47 -5.62
CA ALA A 163 5.94 15.54 -6.60
C ALA A 163 6.79 16.73 -6.11
N LEU A 164 6.64 17.10 -4.85
CA LEU A 164 7.35 18.22 -4.23
C LEU A 164 8.74 17.84 -3.68
N ARG A 165 9.07 16.56 -3.65
CA ARG A 165 10.32 16.00 -3.08
C ARG A 165 10.56 16.44 -1.61
N THR A 166 9.48 16.44 -0.82
CA THR A 166 9.50 16.77 0.61
C THR A 166 8.51 15.90 1.37
N VAL A 167 8.82 15.58 2.61
CA VAL A 167 7.90 14.82 3.50
C VAL A 167 6.88 15.71 4.18
N GLN A 168 6.95 17.03 4.00
CA GLN A 168 6.10 18.00 4.70
C GLN A 168 4.59 17.66 4.58
N PRO A 169 4.03 17.25 3.42
CA PRO A 169 2.63 16.88 3.33
C PRO A 169 2.20 15.75 4.29
N LEU A 170 3.10 14.81 4.59
CA LEU A 170 2.83 13.73 5.55
C LEU A 170 2.90 14.21 7.00
N GLU A 171 3.85 15.09 7.32
CA GLU A 171 3.97 15.65 8.66
C GLU A 171 2.82 16.60 9.00
N ASP A 172 2.38 17.42 8.05
CA ASP A 172 1.19 18.26 8.19
C ASP A 172 -0.06 17.41 8.40
N LEU A 173 -0.21 16.33 7.59
CA LEU A 173 -1.31 15.40 7.71
C LEU A 173 -1.34 14.71 9.08
N ARG A 174 -0.20 14.32 9.64
CA ARG A 174 -0.08 13.73 10.98
C ARG A 174 -0.81 14.58 12.02
N THR A 175 -0.49 15.88 12.05
CA THR A 175 -1.07 16.82 13.00
C THR A 175 -2.60 16.90 12.88
N HIS A 176 -3.12 16.87 11.66
CA HIS A 176 -4.57 16.94 11.42
C HIS A 176 -5.27 15.62 11.77
N LEU A 177 -4.68 14.49 11.41
CA LEU A 177 -5.26 13.18 11.72
C LEU A 177 -5.33 12.93 13.23
N HIS A 178 -4.33 13.33 14.01
CA HIS A 178 -4.35 13.21 15.48
C HIS A 178 -5.54 13.97 16.06
N ARG A 179 -5.76 15.22 15.68
CA ARG A 179 -6.90 16.02 16.16
C ARG A 179 -8.24 15.37 15.82
N LEU A 180 -8.36 14.85 14.59
CA LEU A 180 -9.59 14.19 14.17
C LEU A 180 -9.85 12.88 14.92
N VAL A 181 -8.81 12.17 15.35
CA VAL A 181 -8.94 11.00 16.22
C VAL A 181 -9.35 11.42 17.62
N ASP A 182 -8.78 12.51 18.17
CA ASP A 182 -9.19 13.06 19.47
C ASP A 182 -10.69 13.44 19.48
N ASP A 183 -11.16 14.08 18.39
CA ASP A 183 -12.58 14.46 18.24
C ASP A 183 -13.51 13.24 18.08
N LEU A 184 -12.98 12.10 17.62
CA LEU A 184 -13.74 10.89 17.37
C LEU A 184 -13.88 9.98 18.60
N LEU A 185 -12.92 10.06 19.53
CA LEU A 185 -12.86 9.19 20.69
C LEU A 185 -13.57 9.85 21.92
N PRO A 186 -14.22 9.06 22.78
CA PRO A 186 -14.80 9.59 24.01
C PRO A 186 -13.70 10.13 24.94
N HIS A 187 -13.99 11.25 25.59
CA HIS A 187 -13.14 11.88 26.62
C HIS A 187 -13.22 11.15 27.96
#